data_cb5b5a839d8e2b8c103e828167c2a262
#
_entry.id   cb5b5a839d8e2b8c103e828167c2a262
#
_cell.length_a   1.000
_cell.length_b   1.000
_cell.length_c   1.000
_cell.angle_alpha   90.00
_cell.angle_beta   90.00
_cell.angle_gamma   90.00
#
_symmetry.space_group_name_H-M   'P 1'
#
loop_
_entity.id
_entity.type
_entity.pdbx_description
1 polymer ?
#
loop_
_entity_poly.entity_id
_entity_poly.type
_entity_poly.pdbx_seq_one_letter_code
_entity_poly.pdbx_strand_id
1 'polypeptide(L)'
;GLFAGETAYLFSYFINDSKDGLHLAYSYDGLNWLPLHGGRSYLTPAVGKDKLMRDPSICQSPDGTFHMVWTSSWTDRIIGYASSRDLVHWSEQQAIPVMMHEPDAHNCWAPELFYDEPSQTYYIFWATTIPGRHKEVATSESEKGLNHRIYYVTTKDFRTFSKTKMFFNPDFSVIDAAIVKDPKREDLIMVVKNENSL
;
A
#
# COMPACT_ATOMS: atom_id res chain seq x y z
N GLY A 1 -18.55 20.57 11.74
CA GLY A 1 -19.36 19.37 11.81
C GLY A 1 -19.70 18.93 10.42
N LEU A 2 -19.41 17.67 10.08
CA LEU A 2 -19.92 17.04 8.86
C LEU A 2 -21.44 16.99 8.98
N PHE A 3 -22.14 17.46 7.97
CA PHE A 3 -23.59 17.35 7.90
C PHE A 3 -23.98 15.89 7.70
N ALA A 4 -24.88 15.37 8.50
CA ALA A 4 -25.37 14.01 8.35
C ALA A 4 -26.00 13.84 6.95
N GLY A 5 -25.42 12.96 6.12
CA GLY A 5 -25.88 12.63 4.78
C GLY A 5 -25.00 13.06 3.61
N GLU A 6 -23.91 13.79 3.84
CA GLU A 6 -22.94 14.11 2.77
C GLU A 6 -21.84 13.07 2.69
N THR A 7 -21.58 12.58 1.48
CA THR A 7 -20.43 11.70 1.19
C THR A 7 -19.19 12.56 0.95
N ALA A 8 -18.10 12.22 1.58
CA ALA A 8 -16.80 12.83 1.33
C ALA A 8 -15.79 11.76 0.88
N TYR A 9 -14.91 12.14 -0.02
CA TYR A 9 -13.74 11.36 -0.38
C TYR A 9 -12.66 11.56 0.67
N LEU A 10 -11.94 10.48 1.01
CA LEU A 10 -10.78 10.51 1.89
C LEU A 10 -9.54 10.18 1.07
N PHE A 11 -8.44 10.89 1.33
CA PHE A 11 -7.14 10.66 0.74
C PHE A 11 -6.09 10.50 1.82
N SER A 12 -5.40 9.35 1.84
CA SER A 12 -4.23 9.13 2.69
C SER A 12 -2.97 9.54 1.95
N TYR A 13 -2.08 10.25 2.60
CA TYR A 13 -0.82 10.69 2.00
C TYR A 13 0.31 10.78 3.02
N PHE A 14 1.51 10.94 2.53
CA PHE A 14 2.72 11.18 3.31
C PHE A 14 3.43 12.42 2.79
N ILE A 15 4.35 12.97 3.56
CA ILE A 15 5.21 14.09 3.16
C ILE A 15 6.62 13.61 2.82
N ASN A 16 7.43 14.46 2.18
CA ASN A 16 8.69 14.07 1.53
C ASN A 16 9.70 13.35 2.43
N ASP A 17 9.80 13.69 3.72
CA ASP A 17 10.72 13.01 4.63
C ASP A 17 10.24 11.61 5.03
N SER A 18 8.94 11.31 4.81
CA SER A 18 8.29 10.03 5.08
C SER A 18 8.38 9.55 6.54
N LYS A 19 8.85 10.40 7.46
CA LYS A 19 9.04 10.09 8.88
C LYS A 19 7.98 10.70 9.78
N ASP A 20 7.33 11.73 9.29
CA ASP A 20 6.23 12.37 10.01
C ASP A 20 4.99 11.46 10.08
N GLY A 21 4.74 10.68 9.04
CA GLY A 21 3.78 9.58 9.05
C GLY A 21 2.51 9.83 8.24
N LEU A 22 1.37 9.34 8.76
CA LEU A 22 0.09 9.37 8.08
C LEU A 22 -0.52 10.77 8.10
N HIS A 23 -0.85 11.26 6.92
CA HIS A 23 -1.68 12.43 6.73
C HIS A 23 -2.98 12.05 6.02
N LEU A 24 -4.04 12.81 6.29
CA LEU A 24 -5.33 12.63 5.67
C LEU A 24 -5.83 13.97 5.10
N ALA A 25 -6.45 13.90 3.95
CA ALA A 25 -7.18 14.99 3.34
C ALA A 25 -8.58 14.53 2.93
N TYR A 26 -9.50 15.45 2.83
CA TYR A 26 -10.86 15.16 2.37
C TYR A 26 -11.26 16.06 1.20
N SER A 27 -12.23 15.58 0.44
CA SER A 27 -12.82 16.33 -0.67
C SER A 27 -14.29 15.97 -0.81
N TYR A 28 -15.13 16.91 -1.23
CA TYR A 28 -16.51 16.66 -1.59
C TYR A 28 -16.73 16.44 -3.09
N ASP A 29 -15.77 16.87 -3.92
CA ASP A 29 -15.85 16.82 -5.38
C ASP A 29 -14.77 15.90 -6.02
N GLY A 30 -13.85 15.37 -5.22
CA GLY A 30 -12.71 14.57 -5.69
C GLY A 30 -11.59 15.37 -6.39
N LEU A 31 -11.72 16.69 -6.48
CA LEU A 31 -10.80 17.58 -7.18
C LEU A 31 -10.10 18.56 -6.22
N ASN A 32 -10.85 19.14 -5.30
CA ASN A 32 -10.36 20.08 -4.33
C ASN A 32 -10.19 19.38 -2.97
N TRP A 33 -8.94 19.30 -2.49
CA TRP A 33 -8.58 18.56 -1.30
C TRP A 33 -8.18 19.49 -0.15
N LEU A 34 -8.70 19.26 1.02
CA LEU A 34 -8.38 19.99 2.23
C LEU A 34 -7.73 19.06 3.26
N PRO A 35 -6.57 19.44 3.82
CA PRO A 35 -5.92 18.62 4.82
C PRO A 35 -6.76 18.56 6.11
N LEU A 36 -6.88 17.37 6.65
CA LEU A 36 -7.44 17.16 7.98
C LEU A 36 -6.39 17.48 9.06
N HIS A 37 -6.85 17.69 10.30
CA HIS A 37 -6.00 17.94 11.47
C HIS A 37 -5.01 19.11 11.28
N GLY A 38 -5.33 20.07 10.39
CA GLY A 38 -4.42 21.17 10.07
C GLY A 38 -3.11 20.72 9.42
N GLY A 39 -3.14 19.60 8.70
CA GLY A 39 -1.97 18.99 8.04
C GLY A 39 -1.00 18.28 8.99
N ARG A 40 -1.37 18.03 10.25
CA ARG A 40 -0.54 17.25 11.18
C ARG A 40 -0.75 15.76 10.98
N SER A 41 0.31 14.98 11.26
CA SER A 41 0.27 13.53 11.21
C SER A 41 -0.72 12.91 12.21
N TYR A 42 -1.36 11.82 11.82
CA TYR A 42 -2.22 10.98 12.66
C TYR A 42 -1.50 9.80 13.26
N LEU A 43 -0.41 9.34 12.63
CA LEU A 43 0.36 8.17 13.07
C LEU A 43 1.80 8.30 12.62
N THR A 44 2.73 8.45 13.55
CA THR A 44 4.17 8.45 13.27
C THR A 44 4.66 7.00 13.12
N PRO A 45 5.41 6.64 12.06
CA PRO A 45 5.86 5.28 11.83
C PRO A 45 6.85 4.80 12.90
N ALA A 46 6.68 3.56 13.36
CA ALA A 46 7.51 2.95 14.39
C ALA A 46 8.13 1.62 13.97
N VAL A 47 7.66 1.01 12.87
CA VAL A 47 8.14 -0.29 12.38
C VAL A 47 8.97 -0.13 11.12
N GLY A 48 9.76 -1.17 10.80
CA GLY A 48 10.68 -1.18 9.68
C GLY A 48 12.05 -0.60 10.02
N LYS A 49 13.04 -0.95 9.21
CA LYS A 49 14.43 -0.56 9.41
C LYS A 49 14.62 0.96 9.42
N ASP A 50 13.96 1.67 8.50
CA ASP A 50 14.09 3.12 8.35
C ASP A 50 12.97 3.89 9.07
N LYS A 51 11.94 3.19 9.56
CA LYS A 51 10.75 3.78 10.18
C LYS A 51 10.14 4.86 9.29
N LEU A 52 9.88 4.51 8.04
CA LEU A 52 9.21 5.36 7.06
C LEU A 52 7.71 5.04 7.03
N MET A 53 6.93 6.01 6.58
CA MET A 53 5.58 5.78 6.09
C MET A 53 5.45 6.42 4.72
N ARG A 54 5.53 5.57 3.68
CA ARG A 54 5.27 5.96 2.30
C ARG A 54 4.10 5.15 1.79
N ASP A 55 3.40 5.71 0.82
CA ASP A 55 2.33 5.03 0.08
C ASP A 55 1.30 4.37 1.01
N PRO A 56 0.73 5.08 2.02
CA PRO A 56 -0.23 4.48 2.93
C PRO A 56 -1.52 4.14 2.17
N SER A 57 -1.87 2.85 2.11
CA SER A 57 -3.11 2.36 1.52
C SER A 57 -4.08 1.94 2.61
N ILE A 58 -5.31 2.46 2.56
CA ILE A 58 -6.36 2.23 3.56
C ILE A 58 -7.56 1.55 2.90
N CYS A 59 -8.04 0.48 3.53
CA CYS A 59 -9.27 -0.22 3.16
C CYS A 59 -10.19 -0.32 4.37
N GLN A 60 -11.48 -0.09 4.19
CA GLN A 60 -12.47 -0.30 5.25
C GLN A 60 -13.10 -1.67 5.12
N SER A 61 -13.13 -2.42 6.22
CA SER A 61 -13.81 -3.72 6.29
C SER A 61 -15.32 -3.57 6.52
N PRO A 62 -16.13 -4.61 6.24
CA PRO A 62 -17.56 -4.58 6.45
C PRO A 62 -17.99 -4.30 7.90
N ASP A 63 -17.14 -4.59 8.89
CA ASP A 63 -17.39 -4.30 10.31
C ASP A 63 -17.06 -2.86 10.71
N GLY A 64 -16.65 -2.02 9.73
CA GLY A 64 -16.29 -0.63 9.92
C GLY A 64 -14.84 -0.39 10.35
N THR A 65 -14.01 -1.43 10.52
CA THR A 65 -12.59 -1.27 10.83
C THR A 65 -11.83 -0.79 9.60
N PHE A 66 -10.99 0.21 9.77
CA PHE A 66 -10.02 0.64 8.76
C PHE A 66 -8.71 -0.13 8.96
N HIS A 67 -8.20 -0.70 7.89
CA HIS A 67 -6.91 -1.36 7.84
C HIS A 67 -5.98 -0.55 6.96
N MET A 68 -4.75 -0.36 7.39
CA MET A 68 -3.75 0.39 6.64
C MET A 68 -2.46 -0.42 6.53
N VAL A 69 -1.88 -0.40 5.33
CA VAL A 69 -0.52 -0.88 5.06
C VAL A 69 0.33 0.25 4.48
N TRP A 70 1.66 0.17 4.63
CA TRP A 70 2.57 1.18 4.10
C TRP A 70 3.98 0.64 3.86
N THR A 71 4.73 1.33 3.02
CA THR A 71 6.17 1.13 2.86
C THR A 71 6.89 1.64 4.11
N SER A 72 7.56 0.74 4.83
CA SER A 72 8.20 1.03 6.12
C SER A 72 9.69 1.31 6.02
N SER A 73 10.31 1.01 4.88
CA SER A 73 11.74 1.18 4.64
C SER A 73 12.05 1.19 3.15
N TRP A 74 13.19 1.80 2.79
CA TRP A 74 13.73 1.72 1.43
C TRP A 74 14.23 0.32 1.06
N THR A 75 14.78 -0.39 2.04
CA THR A 75 15.42 -1.70 1.85
C THR A 75 15.04 -2.63 2.99
N ASP A 76 13.82 -3.17 2.96
CA ASP A 76 13.34 -4.11 3.97
C ASP A 76 12.44 -5.17 3.32
N ARG A 77 12.22 -6.27 4.02
CA ARG A 77 11.41 -7.42 3.58
C ARG A 77 10.07 -7.50 4.30
N ILE A 78 9.69 -6.39 4.91
CA ILE A 78 8.43 -6.24 5.64
C ILE A 78 7.65 -5.06 5.09
N ILE A 79 6.36 -5.01 5.37
CA ILE A 79 5.50 -3.84 5.25
C ILE A 79 4.95 -3.48 6.63
N GLY A 80 4.59 -2.20 6.81
CA GLY A 80 3.91 -1.76 8.02
C GLY A 80 2.42 -2.03 7.95
N TYR A 81 1.79 -2.21 9.11
CA TYR A 81 0.34 -2.38 9.28
C TYR A 81 -0.15 -1.76 10.58
N ALA A 82 -1.33 -1.16 10.53
CA ALA A 82 -2.11 -0.75 11.69
C ALA A 82 -3.61 -0.74 11.33
N SER A 83 -4.47 -0.75 12.34
CA SER A 83 -5.92 -0.63 12.18
C SER A 83 -6.50 0.48 13.04
N SER A 84 -7.68 0.97 12.63
CA SER A 84 -8.41 2.03 13.34
C SER A 84 -9.92 1.85 13.20
N ARG A 85 -10.68 2.37 14.16
CA ARG A 85 -12.13 2.46 14.10
C ARG A 85 -12.64 3.84 13.68
N ASP A 86 -11.76 4.83 13.69
CA ASP A 86 -12.16 6.24 13.53
C ASP A 86 -11.17 7.06 12.68
N LEU A 87 -10.10 6.42 12.14
CA LEU A 87 -9.01 7.05 11.37
C LEU A 87 -8.13 8.03 12.18
N VAL A 88 -8.43 8.20 13.47
CA VAL A 88 -7.72 9.10 14.38
C VAL A 88 -6.85 8.32 15.36
N HIS A 89 -7.44 7.28 15.96
CA HIS A 89 -6.76 6.43 16.93
C HIS A 89 -6.40 5.10 16.25
N TRP A 90 -5.10 4.85 16.13
CA TRP A 90 -4.56 3.67 15.47
C TRP A 90 -4.05 2.65 16.49
N SER A 91 -4.19 1.38 16.14
CA SER A 91 -3.65 0.27 16.91
C SER A 91 -2.13 0.34 17.05
N GLU A 92 -1.55 -0.52 17.89
CA GLU A 92 -0.13 -0.82 17.84
C GLU A 92 0.27 -1.23 16.42
N GLN A 93 1.40 -0.68 15.95
CA GLN A 93 1.92 -0.95 14.62
C GLN A 93 2.56 -2.34 14.56
N GLN A 94 2.35 -3.03 13.46
CA GLN A 94 2.90 -4.35 13.22
C GLN A 94 3.75 -4.36 11.96
N ALA A 95 4.81 -5.17 11.98
CA ALA A 95 5.62 -5.49 10.82
C ALA A 95 5.11 -6.80 10.20
N ILE A 96 4.59 -6.78 8.98
CA ILE A 96 4.17 -7.99 8.27
C ILE A 96 5.36 -8.52 7.46
N PRO A 97 5.87 -9.74 7.75
CA PRO A 97 7.09 -10.27 7.15
C PRO A 97 6.84 -10.90 5.76
N VAL A 98 6.39 -10.09 4.81
CA VAL A 98 5.89 -10.56 3.50
C VAL A 98 6.96 -11.17 2.59
N MET A 99 8.25 -10.77 2.73
CA MET A 99 9.36 -11.28 1.92
C MET A 99 10.49 -11.91 2.74
N MET A 100 10.26 -12.25 4.01
CA MET A 100 11.32 -12.83 4.87
C MET A 100 11.78 -14.22 4.42
N HIS A 101 10.97 -14.95 3.67
CA HIS A 101 11.33 -16.25 3.07
C HIS A 101 12.28 -16.11 1.87
N GLU A 102 12.49 -14.90 1.36
CA GLU A 102 13.35 -14.59 0.22
C GLU A 102 14.52 -13.71 0.70
N PRO A 103 15.69 -14.31 1.01
CA PRO A 103 16.80 -13.58 1.64
C PRO A 103 17.37 -12.47 0.75
N ASP A 104 17.25 -12.60 -0.57
CA ASP A 104 17.77 -11.64 -1.54
C ASP A 104 16.76 -10.56 -1.93
N ALA A 105 15.53 -10.60 -1.38
CA ALA A 105 14.56 -9.54 -1.64
C ALA A 105 15.07 -8.21 -1.11
N HIS A 106 15.10 -7.21 -1.99
CA HIS A 106 15.68 -5.90 -1.70
C HIS A 106 14.74 -4.98 -0.93
N ASN A 107 13.47 -4.98 -1.30
CA ASN A 107 12.47 -4.02 -0.82
C ASN A 107 11.05 -4.60 -0.84
N CYS A 108 10.13 -3.88 -0.19
CA CYS A 108 8.68 -4.09 -0.28
C CYS A 108 8.03 -2.72 -0.39
N TRP A 109 7.80 -2.22 -1.61
CA TRP A 109 7.35 -0.86 -1.88
C TRP A 109 5.88 -0.80 -2.28
N ALA A 110 5.27 0.34 -1.93
CA ALA A 110 3.91 0.71 -2.29
C ALA A 110 2.89 -0.43 -2.10
N PRO A 111 2.74 -0.92 -0.85
CA PRO A 111 1.74 -1.94 -0.59
C PRO A 111 0.33 -1.35 -0.78
N GLU A 112 -0.52 -2.12 -1.46
CA GLU A 112 -1.92 -1.78 -1.72
C GLU A 112 -2.84 -2.83 -1.10
N LEU A 113 -3.93 -2.37 -0.48
CA LEU A 113 -4.98 -3.20 0.09
C LEU A 113 -6.18 -3.27 -0.86
N PHE A 114 -6.64 -4.49 -1.13
CA PHE A 114 -7.90 -4.75 -1.80
C PHE A 114 -8.71 -5.77 -1.00
N TYR A 115 -9.97 -5.46 -0.72
CA TYR A 115 -10.91 -6.39 -0.09
C TYR A 115 -11.81 -7.03 -1.14
N ASP A 116 -11.72 -8.34 -1.28
CA ASP A 116 -12.60 -9.14 -2.11
C ASP A 116 -13.82 -9.57 -1.31
N GLU A 117 -14.93 -8.87 -1.51
CA GLU A 117 -16.17 -9.09 -0.77
C GLU A 117 -16.74 -10.51 -0.95
N PRO A 118 -16.77 -11.11 -2.16
CA PRO A 118 -17.27 -12.46 -2.35
C PRO A 118 -16.52 -13.53 -1.55
N SER A 119 -15.21 -13.46 -1.47
CA SER A 119 -14.39 -14.41 -0.70
C SER A 119 -14.14 -13.97 0.74
N GLN A 120 -14.53 -12.74 1.12
CA GLN A 120 -14.24 -12.12 2.40
C GLN A 120 -12.74 -12.16 2.72
N THR A 121 -11.92 -11.80 1.74
CA THR A 121 -10.47 -11.94 1.82
C THR A 121 -9.80 -10.62 1.44
N TYR A 122 -8.82 -10.20 2.23
CA TYR A 122 -7.96 -9.08 1.90
C TYR A 122 -6.79 -9.59 1.07
N TYR A 123 -6.49 -8.86 0.00
CA TYR A 123 -5.28 -9.00 -0.79
C TYR A 123 -4.37 -7.83 -0.46
N ILE A 124 -3.11 -8.12 -0.20
CA ILE A 124 -2.07 -7.12 -0.02
C ILE A 124 -1.06 -7.32 -1.13
N PHE A 125 -0.91 -6.32 -2.00
CA PHE A 125 0.03 -6.32 -3.12
C PHE A 125 1.19 -5.39 -2.78
N TRP A 126 2.37 -5.67 -3.28
CA TRP A 126 3.53 -4.77 -3.18
C TRP A 126 4.53 -5.06 -4.30
N ALA A 127 5.43 -4.11 -4.54
CA ALA A 127 6.53 -4.26 -5.48
C ALA A 127 7.83 -4.70 -4.78
N THR A 128 8.51 -5.70 -5.34
CA THR A 128 9.80 -6.19 -4.86
C THR A 128 10.76 -6.41 -6.00
N THR A 129 12.01 -5.95 -5.83
CA THR A 129 13.16 -6.37 -6.62
C THR A 129 13.89 -7.50 -5.91
N ILE A 130 14.23 -8.56 -6.66
CA ILE A 130 15.13 -9.61 -6.23
C ILE A 130 16.35 -9.57 -7.16
N PRO A 131 17.50 -9.09 -6.71
CA PRO A 131 18.69 -8.95 -7.54
C PRO A 131 19.06 -10.24 -8.28
N GLY A 132 19.34 -10.12 -9.57
CA GLY A 132 19.71 -11.25 -10.42
C GLY A 132 18.56 -12.04 -10.99
N ARG A 133 17.30 -11.75 -10.63
CA ARG A 133 16.11 -12.29 -11.29
C ARG A 133 15.65 -11.38 -12.43
N HIS A 134 14.92 -11.95 -13.40
CA HIS A 134 14.32 -11.23 -14.55
C HIS A 134 15.35 -10.42 -15.36
N LYS A 135 16.53 -10.99 -15.57
CA LYS A 135 17.64 -10.34 -16.29
C LYS A 135 17.32 -10.06 -17.78
N GLU A 136 16.32 -10.73 -18.30
CA GLU A 136 15.79 -10.54 -19.66
C GLU A 136 15.01 -9.23 -19.81
N VAL A 137 14.64 -8.61 -18.72
CA VAL A 137 13.85 -7.38 -18.71
C VAL A 137 14.75 -6.19 -18.43
N ALA A 138 14.61 -5.11 -19.23
CA ALA A 138 15.33 -3.88 -19.02
C ALA A 138 15.00 -3.28 -17.65
N THR A 139 16.05 -2.85 -16.95
CA THR A 139 15.91 -2.19 -15.65
C THR A 139 15.65 -0.69 -15.83
N SER A 140 14.99 -0.08 -14.86
CA SER A 140 14.82 1.37 -14.82
C SER A 140 16.15 2.07 -14.53
N GLU A 141 16.51 3.05 -15.34
CA GLU A 141 17.68 3.91 -15.08
C GLU A 141 17.46 4.80 -13.87
N SER A 142 16.24 5.26 -13.65
CA SER A 142 15.87 6.14 -12.53
C SER A 142 16.00 5.47 -11.17
N GLU A 143 15.81 4.16 -11.11
CA GLU A 143 15.87 3.36 -9.87
C GLU A 143 17.16 2.52 -9.76
N LYS A 144 18.25 2.98 -10.36
CA LYS A 144 19.60 2.38 -10.25
C LYS A 144 19.63 0.88 -10.60
N GLY A 145 18.89 0.46 -11.59
CA GLY A 145 18.84 -0.92 -12.05
C GLY A 145 17.93 -1.83 -11.24
N LEU A 146 17.04 -1.30 -10.41
CA LEU A 146 16.01 -2.10 -9.77
C LEU A 146 15.04 -2.66 -10.83
N ASN A 147 14.53 -3.84 -10.59
CA ASN A 147 13.68 -4.60 -11.52
C ASN A 147 12.54 -5.27 -10.75
N HIS A 148 11.50 -4.49 -10.49
CA HIS A 148 10.39 -4.88 -9.65
C HIS A 148 9.38 -5.80 -10.34
N ARG A 149 8.77 -6.65 -9.52
CA ARG A 149 7.55 -7.42 -9.83
C ARG A 149 6.54 -7.22 -8.71
N ILE A 150 5.26 -7.38 -9.03
CA ILE A 150 4.21 -7.33 -8.03
C ILE A 150 4.02 -8.70 -7.40
N TYR A 151 4.12 -8.74 -6.09
CA TYR A 151 3.85 -9.89 -5.24
C TYR A 151 2.60 -9.64 -4.41
N TYR A 152 2.04 -10.70 -3.82
CA TYR A 152 0.90 -10.58 -2.93
C TYR A 152 0.88 -11.67 -1.86
N VAL A 153 0.15 -11.37 -0.80
CA VAL A 153 -0.39 -12.31 0.18
C VAL A 153 -1.88 -12.07 0.36
N THR A 154 -2.57 -13.05 0.94
CA THR A 154 -3.96 -12.91 1.37
C THR A 154 -4.08 -13.10 2.87
N THR A 155 -5.08 -12.45 3.46
CA THR A 155 -5.43 -12.61 4.87
C THR A 155 -6.93 -12.38 5.08
N LYS A 156 -7.47 -12.93 6.18
CA LYS A 156 -8.84 -12.65 6.63
C LYS A 156 -8.87 -11.87 7.95
N ASP A 157 -7.75 -11.80 8.66
CA ASP A 157 -7.70 -11.34 10.05
C ASP A 157 -6.48 -10.48 10.38
N PHE A 158 -5.59 -10.22 9.41
CA PHE A 158 -4.30 -9.52 9.58
C PHE A 158 -3.40 -10.14 10.66
N ARG A 159 -3.59 -11.42 10.95
CA ARG A 159 -2.77 -12.22 11.89
C ARG A 159 -2.15 -13.41 11.19
N THR A 160 -2.92 -14.03 10.30
CA THR A 160 -2.50 -15.18 9.51
C THR A 160 -2.47 -14.78 8.03
N PHE A 161 -1.39 -15.11 7.34
CA PHE A 161 -1.16 -14.74 5.96
C PHE A 161 -0.89 -15.97 5.10
N SER A 162 -1.34 -15.94 3.87
CA SER A 162 -0.94 -16.95 2.88
C SER A 162 0.59 -16.89 2.62
N LYS A 163 1.12 -17.92 1.97
CA LYS A 163 2.45 -17.80 1.38
C LYS A 163 2.45 -16.71 0.32
N THR A 164 3.55 -15.95 0.26
CA THR A 164 3.78 -14.96 -0.78
C THR A 164 3.82 -15.61 -2.16
N LYS A 165 3.17 -14.98 -3.11
CA LYS A 165 3.17 -15.38 -4.53
C LYS A 165 3.43 -14.17 -5.42
N MET A 166 4.03 -14.41 -6.57
CA MET A 166 4.10 -13.41 -7.63
C MET A 166 2.71 -13.23 -8.23
N PHE A 167 2.27 -11.99 -8.36
CA PHE A 167 0.98 -11.63 -8.92
C PHE A 167 1.09 -11.18 -10.37
N PHE A 168 2.03 -10.26 -10.65
CA PHE A 168 2.18 -9.69 -11.98
C PHE A 168 3.65 -9.60 -12.38
N ASN A 169 3.96 -10.19 -13.54
CA ASN A 169 5.30 -10.29 -14.10
C ASN A 169 5.27 -9.86 -15.59
N PRO A 170 5.25 -8.55 -15.86
CA PRO A 170 5.32 -8.04 -17.23
C PRO A 170 6.76 -8.04 -17.75
N ASP A 171 6.92 -7.65 -19.01
CA ASP A 171 8.21 -7.44 -19.68
C ASP A 171 8.85 -6.06 -19.37
N PHE A 172 8.48 -5.45 -18.24
CA PHE A 172 9.04 -4.20 -17.74
C PHE A 172 9.09 -4.20 -16.21
N SER A 173 9.90 -3.32 -15.64
CA SER A 173 9.90 -3.09 -14.18
C SER A 173 8.62 -2.40 -13.77
N VAL A 174 7.90 -2.93 -12.77
CA VAL A 174 6.54 -2.52 -12.40
C VAL A 174 6.41 -2.22 -10.91
N ILE A 175 5.86 -1.04 -10.60
CA ILE A 175 5.54 -0.62 -9.22
C ILE A 175 4.13 -0.01 -9.13
N ASP A 176 3.75 0.41 -7.93
CA ASP A 176 2.57 1.24 -7.64
C ASP A 176 1.27 0.61 -8.19
N ALA A 177 1.06 -0.69 -7.90
CA ALA A 177 -0.16 -1.38 -8.28
C ALA A 177 -1.33 -0.91 -7.41
N ALA A 178 -2.42 -0.48 -8.03
CA ALA A 178 -3.69 -0.20 -7.38
C ALA A 178 -4.81 -0.99 -8.06
N ILE A 179 -5.73 -1.56 -7.28
CA ILE A 179 -6.86 -2.34 -7.79
C ILE A 179 -8.16 -1.65 -7.40
N VAL A 180 -9.00 -1.43 -8.40
CA VAL A 180 -10.33 -0.86 -8.22
C VAL A 180 -11.38 -1.72 -8.90
N LYS A 181 -12.59 -1.77 -8.34
CA LYS A 181 -13.74 -2.38 -8.99
C LYS A 181 -14.38 -1.39 -9.96
N ASP A 182 -14.60 -1.80 -11.21
CA ASP A 182 -15.40 -1.02 -12.15
C ASP A 182 -16.88 -1.05 -11.70
N PRO A 183 -17.47 0.08 -11.33
CA PRO A 183 -18.86 0.11 -10.84
C PRO A 183 -19.89 -0.26 -11.92
N LYS A 184 -19.51 -0.25 -13.20
CA LYS A 184 -20.44 -0.51 -14.33
C LYS A 184 -20.35 -1.94 -14.86
N ARG A 185 -19.17 -2.60 -14.70
CA ARG A 185 -18.86 -3.87 -15.36
C ARG A 185 -18.61 -5.02 -14.41
N GLU A 186 -18.54 -4.77 -13.11
CA GLU A 186 -18.10 -5.71 -12.06
C GLU A 186 -16.68 -6.26 -12.23
N ASP A 187 -15.96 -5.79 -13.24
CA ASP A 187 -14.57 -6.15 -13.48
C ASP A 187 -13.63 -5.49 -12.45
N LEU A 188 -12.50 -6.13 -12.20
CA LEU A 188 -11.40 -5.53 -11.46
C LEU A 188 -10.41 -4.91 -12.45
N ILE A 189 -10.07 -3.65 -12.21
CA ILE A 189 -9.08 -2.91 -13.00
C ILE A 189 -7.84 -2.75 -12.13
N MET A 190 -6.69 -3.20 -12.63
CA MET A 190 -5.40 -2.93 -12.02
C MET A 190 -4.68 -1.82 -12.79
N VAL A 191 -4.27 -0.80 -12.08
CA VAL A 191 -3.40 0.26 -12.59
C VAL A 191 -2.01 0.05 -12.03
N VAL A 192 -0.98 0.17 -12.86
CA VAL A 192 0.42 0.01 -12.47
C VAL A 192 1.28 1.09 -13.11
N LYS A 193 2.41 1.40 -12.49
CA LYS A 193 3.43 2.24 -13.08
C LYS A 193 4.50 1.38 -13.75
N ASN A 194 4.78 1.66 -15.03
CA ASN A 194 5.96 1.14 -15.73
C ASN A 194 7.15 2.05 -15.40
N GLU A 195 8.16 1.52 -14.70
CA GLU A 195 9.35 2.29 -14.33
C GLU A 195 10.30 2.54 -15.50
N ASN A 196 10.16 1.83 -16.63
CA ASN A 196 11.02 1.95 -17.81
C ASN A 196 10.54 3.03 -18.77
N SER A 197 9.34 3.55 -18.55
CA SER A 197 8.77 4.65 -19.34
C SER A 197 8.52 5.86 -18.44
N LEU A 198 9.24 6.92 -18.65
CA LEU A 198 8.97 8.24 -18.06
C LEU A 198 8.30 9.12 -19.10
#